data_15e57b576ef719402ac5f9df81022c97
#
_entry.id   15e57b576ef719402ac5f9df81022c97
#
_cell.length_a   1.000
_cell.length_b   1.000
_cell.length_c   1.000
_cell.angle_alpha   90.00
_cell.angle_beta   90.00
_cell.angle_gamma   90.00
#
_symmetry.space_group_name_H-M   'P 1'
#
loop_
_entity.id
_entity.type
_entity.pdbx_description
1 polymer ?
#
loop_
_entity_poly.entity_id
_entity_poly.type
_entity_poly.pdbx_seq_one_letter_code
_entity_poly.pdbx_strand_id
1 'polypeptide(L)'
;MRQLGRARGITAIGALVGLLGLAACGTSADTNVAAPTDTAADTAAAATSAAPTTTVAVTQPVTEAPTTAAPVTIATTTVPATLPQPAPPPDPNGPDPGMELGSIQIPKIGVDRPLWEGVTLKTLDRGPGHWPGTAMPGQVGNVVIGGHRVSHDKPFRNIDQLVVGDPIVITFNGVPNTYIVTGAQVVTPNDTWVINQTPEHTATLFACHPPGSTKFRYVVFAKLAGT
;
A
#
# COMPACT_ATOMS: atom_id res chain seq x y z
N MET A 1 20.16 64.69 -7.79
CA MET A 1 19.16 65.75 -7.73
C MET A 1 17.77 65.15 -7.68
N ARG A 2 17.03 65.54 -6.63
CA ARG A 2 15.55 65.48 -6.43
C ARG A 2 14.88 64.10 -6.42
N GLN A 3 14.52 63.62 -5.22
CA GLN A 3 13.48 64.04 -4.28
C GLN A 3 12.06 63.55 -4.66
N LEU A 4 11.58 62.67 -3.83
CA LEU A 4 10.40 62.75 -2.96
C LEU A 4 9.02 62.47 -3.64
N GLY A 5 8.29 61.58 -3.00
CA GLY A 5 6.86 61.43 -3.16
C GLY A 5 6.29 60.38 -2.22
N ARG A 6 6.06 60.81 -1.00
CA ARG A 6 5.20 60.21 0.05
C ARG A 6 3.73 60.20 -0.37
N ALA A 7 3.00 59.17 -0.04
CA ALA A 7 1.65 59.32 0.43
C ALA A 7 1.24 58.13 1.33
N ARG A 8 0.88 58.51 2.53
CA ARG A 8 0.23 57.77 3.62
C ARG A 8 -1.27 57.66 3.31
N GLY A 9 -1.85 56.54 3.62
CA GLY A 9 -3.29 56.37 3.69
C GLY A 9 -3.63 55.42 4.82
N ILE A 10 -3.99 55.98 5.96
CA ILE A 10 -4.55 55.34 7.15
C ILE A 10 -6.06 55.61 7.08
N THR A 11 -6.93 54.60 7.28
CA THR A 11 -8.28 54.73 7.85
C THR A 11 -8.73 53.30 8.12
N ALA A 12 -8.83 52.79 9.32
CA ALA A 12 -9.75 53.04 10.42
C ALA A 12 -11.00 52.12 10.33
N ILE A 13 -11.05 51.16 11.23
CA ILE A 13 -12.07 50.88 12.25
C ILE A 13 -13.47 50.53 11.74
N GLY A 14 -13.91 49.34 12.08
CA GLY A 14 -15.28 48.89 12.09
C GLY A 14 -15.45 47.68 12.98
N ALA A 15 -15.54 47.92 14.28
CA ALA A 15 -16.01 46.94 15.26
C ALA A 15 -17.53 46.87 15.16
N LEU A 16 -18.06 45.66 15.04
CA LEU A 16 -19.48 45.42 15.34
C LEU A 16 -19.57 44.22 16.26
N VAL A 17 -19.87 44.55 17.49
CA VAL A 17 -20.32 43.70 18.59
C VAL A 17 -21.80 43.39 18.35
N GLY A 18 -22.17 42.13 18.33
CA GLY A 18 -23.53 41.66 18.28
C GLY A 18 -23.70 40.49 19.23
N LEU A 19 -24.44 40.77 20.26
CA LEU A 19 -24.68 40.02 21.49
C LEU A 19 -25.81 39.01 21.35
N LEU A 20 -25.68 37.93 22.14
CA LEU A 20 -26.70 37.06 22.79
C LEU A 20 -27.72 36.29 21.95
N GLY A 21 -27.76 35.01 22.26
CA GLY A 21 -28.84 34.08 22.07
C GLY A 21 -28.60 32.81 22.85
N LEU A 22 -28.86 32.83 24.18
CA LEU A 22 -29.03 31.63 25.02
C LEU A 22 -30.47 31.11 24.85
N ALA A 23 -30.61 29.83 24.58
CA ALA A 23 -31.78 29.02 24.95
C ALA A 23 -31.29 27.58 24.90
N ALA A 24 -31.00 26.91 25.98
CA ALA A 24 -31.84 26.32 27.03
C ALA A 24 -32.50 25.01 26.59
N CYS A 25 -32.01 23.94 27.20
CA CYS A 25 -32.67 22.74 27.75
C CYS A 25 -33.64 21.96 26.89
N GLY A 26 -33.33 20.68 26.79
CA GLY A 26 -34.25 19.62 26.44
C GLY A 26 -33.64 18.27 26.85
N THR A 27 -33.66 17.99 28.14
CA THR A 27 -33.54 16.65 28.69
C THR A 27 -34.79 15.85 28.41
N SER A 28 -34.65 14.65 27.90
CA SER A 28 -35.58 13.56 28.11
C SER A 28 -34.83 12.25 28.10
N ALA A 29 -34.79 11.69 29.26
CA ALA A 29 -34.43 10.34 29.57
C ALA A 29 -35.62 9.41 29.27
N ASP A 30 -35.29 8.12 29.46
CA ASP A 30 -36.17 6.95 29.65
C ASP A 30 -36.65 6.28 28.36
N THR A 31 -36.61 5.03 28.24
CA THR A 31 -36.63 3.81 29.06
C THR A 31 -36.48 2.64 28.13
N ASN A 32 -35.55 1.75 28.36
CA ASN A 32 -35.75 0.45 28.98
C ASN A 32 -36.56 -0.59 28.20
N VAL A 33 -36.04 -1.81 28.28
CA VAL A 33 -36.71 -3.11 28.29
C VAL A 33 -36.83 -3.85 26.94
N ALA A 34 -36.15 -4.85 26.85
CA ALA A 34 -36.24 -6.28 27.06
C ALA A 34 -35.77 -7.08 25.88
N ALA A 35 -34.85 -7.94 26.17
CA ALA A 35 -34.69 -9.19 25.44
C ALA A 35 -35.89 -10.08 25.64
N PRO A 36 -36.17 -11.00 24.76
CA PRO A 36 -36.52 -12.34 25.18
C PRO A 36 -35.52 -13.40 24.74
N THR A 37 -35.23 -14.18 25.71
CA THR A 37 -34.65 -15.50 25.69
C THR A 37 -35.54 -16.53 25.02
N ASP A 38 -34.86 -17.61 24.60
CA ASP A 38 -35.33 -18.98 24.42
C ASP A 38 -36.15 -19.30 23.19
N THR A 39 -35.80 -20.33 22.47
CA THR A 39 -35.92 -21.75 22.84
C THR A 39 -35.38 -22.62 21.70
N ALA A 40 -34.69 -23.63 22.15
CA ALA A 40 -34.15 -24.81 21.52
C ALA A 40 -35.10 -25.58 20.60
N ALA A 41 -34.47 -26.44 19.91
CA ALA A 41 -34.80 -27.84 19.50
C ALA A 41 -34.59 -27.99 18.00
N ASP A 42 -33.55 -28.72 17.65
CA ASP A 42 -33.51 -30.16 17.44
C ASP A 42 -34.18 -30.59 16.10
N THR A 43 -33.38 -31.07 15.21
CA THR A 43 -33.61 -32.37 14.57
C THR A 43 -32.45 -32.70 13.63
N ALA A 44 -31.77 -33.77 14.00
CA ALA A 44 -30.81 -34.49 13.17
C ALA A 44 -31.53 -35.19 11.99
N ALA A 45 -30.88 -35.15 10.84
CA ALA A 45 -31.11 -36.21 9.81
C ALA A 45 -29.79 -36.46 9.09
N ALA A 46 -29.19 -37.56 9.45
CA ALA A 46 -28.15 -38.24 8.70
C ALA A 46 -28.76 -38.83 7.40
N ALA A 47 -28.10 -38.60 6.31
CA ALA A 47 -28.32 -39.40 5.09
C ALA A 47 -26.95 -39.81 4.54
N THR A 48 -26.62 -41.03 4.87
CA THR A 48 -25.63 -41.88 4.24
C THR A 48 -26.11 -42.20 2.81
N SER A 49 -25.29 -41.97 1.80
CA SER A 49 -25.46 -42.66 0.52
C SER A 49 -24.13 -42.96 -0.13
N ALA A 50 -23.99 -44.22 -0.41
CA ALA A 50 -22.86 -45.00 -0.84
C ALA A 50 -22.34 -44.60 -2.23
N ALA A 51 -21.03 -44.84 -2.41
CA ALA A 51 -20.33 -44.90 -3.67
C ALA A 51 -20.79 -46.11 -4.53
N PRO A 52 -20.66 -46.06 -5.84
CA PRO A 52 -20.43 -47.26 -6.62
C PRO A 52 -18.99 -47.32 -7.11
N THR A 53 -18.34 -48.37 -6.70
CA THR A 53 -17.12 -48.94 -7.25
C THR A 53 -17.39 -49.47 -8.65
N THR A 54 -16.70 -48.94 -9.67
CA THR A 54 -16.63 -49.63 -10.96
C THR A 54 -15.19 -50.05 -11.21
N THR A 55 -14.97 -51.31 -11.03
CA THR A 55 -13.80 -52.08 -11.45
C THR A 55 -13.89 -52.34 -12.94
N VAL A 56 -12.91 -51.90 -13.72
CA VAL A 56 -12.68 -52.42 -15.06
C VAL A 56 -11.25 -52.87 -15.21
N ALA A 57 -11.12 -54.10 -15.70
CA ALA A 57 -9.95 -54.95 -15.73
C ALA A 57 -8.86 -54.49 -16.71
N VAL A 58 -7.67 -54.71 -16.26
CA VAL A 58 -6.41 -55.23 -16.81
C VAL A 58 -6.44 -55.61 -18.30
N THR A 59 -5.52 -55.02 -19.05
CA THR A 59 -4.80 -55.68 -20.12
C THR A 59 -3.40 -55.11 -20.23
N GLN A 60 -2.41 -55.87 -19.85
CA GLN A 60 -0.99 -55.71 -20.25
C GLN A 60 -0.71 -56.72 -21.38
N PRO A 61 0.50 -56.79 -22.02
CA PRO A 61 1.65 -55.85 -22.01
C PRO A 61 2.14 -55.54 -23.44
N VAL A 62 2.89 -54.46 -23.59
CA VAL A 62 3.90 -54.39 -24.64
C VAL A 62 5.22 -53.95 -24.03
N THR A 63 6.14 -54.87 -24.08
CA THR A 63 7.54 -54.70 -23.69
C THR A 63 8.24 -53.87 -24.75
N GLU A 64 8.67 -52.68 -24.38
CA GLU A 64 9.64 -51.91 -25.16
C GLU A 64 10.86 -51.59 -24.27
N ALA A 65 12.02 -51.95 -24.80
CA ALA A 65 13.30 -51.93 -24.11
C ALA A 65 13.72 -50.48 -23.68
N PRO A 66 14.43 -50.34 -22.56
CA PRO A 66 14.87 -48.99 -22.12
C PRO A 66 16.07 -48.54 -22.96
N THR A 67 15.83 -47.50 -23.78
CA THR A 67 16.94 -46.69 -24.30
C THR A 67 17.43 -45.80 -23.17
N THR A 68 18.58 -46.14 -22.64
CA THR A 68 19.31 -45.36 -21.64
C THR A 68 19.75 -44.05 -22.30
N ALA A 69 18.95 -43.01 -22.15
CA ALA A 69 19.38 -41.64 -22.41
C ALA A 69 20.14 -41.15 -21.17
N ALA A 70 21.42 -40.84 -21.36
CA ALA A 70 22.24 -40.20 -20.34
C ALA A 70 21.59 -38.90 -19.83
N PRO A 71 21.63 -38.61 -18.52
CA PRO A 71 21.11 -37.35 -18.01
C PRO A 71 21.94 -36.20 -18.55
N VAL A 72 21.29 -35.37 -19.38
CA VAL A 72 21.85 -34.06 -19.77
C VAL A 72 21.77 -33.19 -18.53
N THR A 73 22.86 -33.07 -17.81
CA THR A 73 23.00 -32.08 -16.73
C THR A 73 23.07 -30.71 -17.38
N ILE A 74 21.92 -30.01 -17.45
CA ILE A 74 21.90 -28.61 -17.79
C ILE A 74 22.48 -27.89 -16.57
N ALA A 75 23.74 -27.49 -16.64
CA ALA A 75 24.34 -26.59 -15.69
C ALA A 75 23.57 -25.24 -15.80
N THR A 76 22.60 -25.02 -14.92
CA THR A 76 21.98 -23.71 -14.76
C THR A 76 23.04 -22.79 -14.19
N THR A 77 23.73 -22.04 -15.05
CA THR A 77 24.60 -20.95 -14.63
C THR A 77 23.71 -19.88 -14.02
N THR A 78 23.53 -19.93 -12.69
CA THR A 78 22.87 -18.88 -11.94
C THR A 78 23.78 -17.66 -11.97
N VAL A 79 23.57 -16.75 -12.91
CA VAL A 79 24.16 -15.42 -12.87
C VAL A 79 23.63 -14.77 -11.60
N PRO A 80 24.47 -14.29 -10.67
CA PRO A 80 23.98 -13.56 -9.51
C PRO A 80 23.15 -12.36 -9.98
N ALA A 81 21.87 -12.33 -9.66
CA ALA A 81 21.03 -11.19 -9.98
C ALA A 81 21.59 -9.97 -9.23
N THR A 82 22.14 -9.02 -9.95
CA THR A 82 22.58 -7.75 -9.37
C THR A 82 21.34 -7.02 -8.86
N LEU A 83 21.31 -6.73 -7.56
CA LEU A 83 20.21 -5.97 -6.97
C LEU A 83 20.11 -4.57 -7.61
N PRO A 84 18.91 -4.03 -7.76
CA PRO A 84 18.71 -2.66 -8.19
C PRO A 84 19.48 -1.66 -7.31
N GLN A 85 19.80 -0.50 -7.85
CA GLN A 85 20.51 0.55 -7.13
C GLN A 85 19.57 1.75 -6.95
N PRO A 86 19.08 2.02 -5.72
CA PRO A 86 18.23 3.17 -5.46
C PRO A 86 18.94 4.46 -5.88
N ALA A 87 18.21 5.33 -6.58
CA ALA A 87 18.70 6.68 -6.85
C ALA A 87 18.81 7.46 -5.51
N PRO A 88 19.77 8.39 -5.40
CA PRO A 88 19.81 9.31 -4.26
C PRO A 88 18.46 10.02 -4.07
N PRO A 89 18.14 10.51 -2.85
CA PRO A 89 16.94 11.29 -2.63
C PRO A 89 16.86 12.43 -3.67
N PRO A 90 15.78 12.49 -4.47
CA PRO A 90 15.67 13.52 -5.50
C PRO A 90 15.42 14.89 -4.88
N ASP A 91 15.75 15.96 -5.64
CA ASP A 91 15.24 17.28 -5.32
C ASP A 91 13.71 17.23 -5.25
N PRO A 92 13.08 17.58 -4.12
CA PRO A 92 11.63 17.57 -3.99
C PRO A 92 10.91 18.43 -5.06
N ASN A 93 11.55 19.49 -5.53
CA ASN A 93 11.02 20.40 -6.56
C ASN A 93 11.51 20.06 -7.98
N GLY A 94 12.19 18.93 -8.12
CA GLY A 94 12.71 18.45 -9.40
C GLY A 94 11.62 18.19 -10.45
N PRO A 95 12.03 17.84 -11.67
CA PRO A 95 11.08 17.51 -12.74
C PRO A 95 10.28 16.26 -12.39
N ASP A 96 9.03 16.24 -12.86
CA ASP A 96 8.17 15.04 -12.84
C ASP A 96 8.37 14.28 -14.16
N PRO A 97 8.75 12.99 -14.13
CA PRO A 97 8.85 12.18 -15.33
C PRO A 97 7.51 12.03 -16.08
N GLY A 98 6.39 12.18 -15.38
CA GLY A 98 5.05 12.07 -15.94
C GLY A 98 4.71 10.66 -16.44
N MET A 99 5.44 9.65 -16.00
CA MET A 99 5.31 8.27 -16.46
C MET A 99 4.47 7.46 -15.47
N GLU A 100 3.37 6.92 -15.94
CA GLU A 100 2.54 5.97 -15.19
C GLU A 100 3.13 4.57 -15.33
N LEU A 101 3.32 3.89 -14.20
CA LEU A 101 3.86 2.53 -14.15
C LEU A 101 2.77 1.46 -14.05
N GLY A 102 1.59 1.83 -13.57
CA GLY A 102 0.50 0.92 -13.30
C GLY A 102 -0.40 1.42 -12.17
N SER A 103 -0.76 0.56 -11.22
CA SER A 103 -1.65 0.96 -10.11
C SER A 103 -1.25 0.34 -8.78
N ILE A 104 -1.73 0.96 -7.70
CA ILE A 104 -1.62 0.43 -6.35
C ILE A 104 -3.00 0.40 -5.68
N GLN A 105 -3.35 -0.74 -5.09
CA GLN A 105 -4.58 -0.95 -4.35
C GLN A 105 -4.26 -1.41 -2.93
N ILE A 106 -4.87 -0.76 -1.94
CA ILE A 106 -4.74 -1.12 -0.51
C ILE A 106 -6.15 -1.05 0.09
N PRO A 107 -6.91 -2.16 0.01
CA PRO A 107 -8.33 -2.17 0.36
C PRO A 107 -8.61 -1.68 1.78
N LYS A 108 -7.77 -2.05 2.75
CA LYS A 108 -7.89 -1.68 4.16
C LYS A 108 -8.05 -0.18 4.39
N ILE A 109 -7.37 0.63 3.60
CA ILE A 109 -7.36 2.09 3.75
C ILE A 109 -7.97 2.81 2.55
N GLY A 110 -8.66 2.06 1.66
CA GLY A 110 -9.40 2.60 0.52
C GLY A 110 -8.53 3.23 -0.57
N VAL A 111 -7.30 2.77 -0.74
CA VAL A 111 -6.43 3.21 -1.82
C VAL A 111 -6.71 2.40 -3.07
N ASP A 112 -7.00 3.09 -4.18
CA ASP A 112 -7.05 2.58 -5.54
C ASP A 112 -6.61 3.73 -6.45
N ARG A 113 -5.33 3.73 -6.86
CA ARG A 113 -4.70 4.87 -7.54
C ARG A 113 -3.70 4.42 -8.59
N PRO A 114 -3.51 5.22 -9.65
CA PRO A 114 -2.34 5.09 -10.52
C PRO A 114 -1.05 5.19 -9.74
N LEU A 115 -0.05 4.42 -10.13
CA LEU A 115 1.32 4.45 -9.61
C LEU A 115 2.22 5.16 -10.63
N TRP A 116 2.95 6.18 -10.19
CA TRP A 116 3.79 7.01 -11.03
C TRP A 116 5.28 6.73 -10.78
N GLU A 117 6.12 6.97 -11.78
CA GLU A 117 7.57 6.96 -11.60
C GLU A 117 8.02 8.28 -10.98
N GLY A 118 8.85 8.20 -9.92
CA GLY A 118 9.41 9.35 -9.22
C GLY A 118 8.73 9.65 -7.90
N VAL A 119 9.43 10.41 -7.04
CA VAL A 119 8.96 10.86 -5.70
C VAL A 119 9.20 12.35 -5.48
N THR A 120 9.25 13.15 -6.57
CA THR A 120 9.21 14.60 -6.46
C THR A 120 7.82 15.07 -6.00
N LEU A 121 7.69 16.27 -5.48
CA LEU A 121 6.39 16.80 -5.07
C LEU A 121 5.38 16.76 -6.22
N LYS A 122 5.81 17.14 -7.44
CA LYS A 122 4.94 17.11 -8.63
C LYS A 122 4.43 15.72 -8.96
N THR A 123 5.26 14.69 -8.79
CA THR A 123 4.84 13.30 -8.99
C THR A 123 3.86 12.90 -7.90
N LEU A 124 4.18 13.16 -6.63
CA LEU A 124 3.33 12.80 -5.49
C LEU A 124 2.00 13.55 -5.48
N ASP A 125 1.91 14.72 -6.10
CA ASP A 125 0.67 15.48 -6.28
C ASP A 125 -0.32 14.78 -7.22
N ARG A 126 0.17 13.89 -8.11
CA ARG A 126 -0.66 13.04 -8.98
C ARG A 126 -1.13 11.78 -8.28
N GLY A 127 -0.34 11.24 -7.35
CA GLY A 127 -0.63 9.99 -6.65
C GLY A 127 0.60 9.35 -6.03
N PRO A 128 0.52 8.09 -5.62
CA PRO A 128 1.67 7.32 -5.16
C PRO A 128 2.78 7.27 -6.22
N GLY A 129 4.02 7.46 -5.77
CA GLY A 129 5.21 7.50 -6.64
C GLY A 129 6.22 6.43 -6.27
N HIS A 130 6.74 5.73 -7.27
CA HIS A 130 7.82 4.76 -7.15
C HIS A 130 9.16 5.48 -7.03
N TRP A 131 10.01 5.04 -6.08
CA TRP A 131 11.34 5.60 -5.90
C TRP A 131 12.28 5.11 -7.00
N PRO A 132 12.85 6.02 -7.82
CA PRO A 132 13.70 5.63 -8.95
C PRO A 132 14.88 4.75 -8.54
N GLY A 133 15.16 3.74 -9.35
CA GLY A 133 16.27 2.82 -9.13
C GLY A 133 16.03 1.76 -8.06
N THR A 134 14.86 1.72 -7.41
CA THR A 134 14.43 0.59 -6.59
C THR A 134 13.83 -0.52 -7.45
N ALA A 135 13.57 -1.70 -6.87
CA ALA A 135 12.99 -2.81 -7.61
C ALA A 135 11.63 -2.45 -8.19
N MET A 136 11.31 -2.99 -9.37
CA MET A 136 9.96 -2.94 -9.91
C MET A 136 9.06 -4.00 -9.25
N PRO A 137 7.73 -3.79 -9.21
CA PRO A 137 6.82 -4.76 -8.62
C PRO A 137 6.99 -6.17 -9.18
N GLY A 138 7.10 -7.16 -8.29
CA GLY A 138 7.34 -8.57 -8.64
C GLY A 138 8.80 -8.95 -8.84
N GLN A 139 9.73 -8.02 -8.88
CA GLN A 139 11.16 -8.30 -9.00
C GLN A 139 11.83 -8.53 -7.62
N VAL A 140 12.97 -9.22 -7.64
CA VAL A 140 13.86 -9.31 -6.47
C VAL A 140 14.35 -7.91 -6.12
N GLY A 141 14.26 -7.56 -4.86
CA GLY A 141 14.59 -6.23 -4.36
C GLY A 141 13.47 -5.65 -3.50
N ASN A 142 13.58 -4.36 -3.21
CA ASN A 142 12.62 -3.60 -2.44
C ASN A 142 11.94 -2.56 -3.33
N VAL A 143 10.65 -2.73 -3.58
CA VAL A 143 9.80 -1.76 -4.29
C VAL A 143 9.47 -0.62 -3.32
N VAL A 144 9.95 0.58 -3.57
CA VAL A 144 9.75 1.70 -2.64
C VAL A 144 8.76 2.70 -3.21
N ILE A 145 7.70 3.00 -2.46
CA ILE A 145 6.60 3.87 -2.92
C ILE A 145 6.30 4.94 -1.87
N GLY A 146 6.38 6.20 -2.29
CA GLY A 146 5.98 7.34 -1.49
C GLY A 146 4.58 7.83 -1.82
N GLY A 147 3.94 8.50 -0.85
CA GLY A 147 2.63 9.13 -1.08
C GLY A 147 2.33 10.22 -0.07
N HIS A 148 1.49 11.18 -0.49
CA HIS A 148 1.02 12.23 0.41
C HIS A 148 0.10 11.69 1.50
N ARG A 149 0.21 12.27 2.70
CA ARG A 149 -0.64 11.94 3.83
C ARG A 149 -1.78 12.92 4.06
N VAL A 150 -1.58 14.18 3.73
CA VAL A 150 -2.54 15.25 4.00
C VAL A 150 -2.82 16.18 2.81
N SER A 151 -1.97 16.15 1.80
CA SER A 151 -2.05 17.02 0.62
C SER A 151 -2.70 16.30 -0.55
N HIS A 152 -3.33 17.05 -1.47
CA HIS A 152 -3.98 16.55 -2.67
C HIS A 152 -5.01 15.46 -2.35
N ASP A 153 -5.02 14.36 -3.05
CA ASP A 153 -5.95 13.23 -2.83
C ASP A 153 -5.59 12.34 -1.63
N LYS A 154 -4.45 12.61 -0.97
CA LYS A 154 -4.01 11.98 0.31
C LYS A 154 -4.04 10.45 0.28
N PRO A 155 -3.41 9.81 -0.70
CA PRO A 155 -3.53 8.36 -0.87
C PRO A 155 -3.09 7.60 0.38
N PHE A 156 -2.10 8.11 1.11
CA PHE A 156 -1.58 7.45 2.33
C PHE A 156 -2.05 8.12 3.62
N ARG A 157 -3.24 8.74 3.62
CA ARG A 157 -3.80 9.38 4.81
C ARG A 157 -3.83 8.45 6.02
N ASN A 158 -4.26 7.23 5.81
CA ASN A 158 -4.51 6.23 6.84
C ASN A 158 -3.46 5.09 6.82
N ILE A 159 -2.26 5.36 6.31
CA ILE A 159 -1.18 4.36 6.20
C ILE A 159 -0.84 3.71 7.56
N ASP A 160 -1.04 4.44 8.65
CA ASP A 160 -0.83 3.98 10.03
C ASP A 160 -1.90 3.00 10.54
N GLN A 161 -2.97 2.77 9.78
CA GLN A 161 -3.96 1.74 10.09
C GLN A 161 -3.60 0.38 9.51
N LEU A 162 -2.55 0.30 8.69
CA LEU A 162 -2.07 -0.97 8.15
C LEU A 162 -1.40 -1.80 9.26
N VAL A 163 -1.79 -3.06 9.32
CA VAL A 163 -1.26 -4.05 10.27
C VAL A 163 -0.70 -5.25 9.55
N VAL A 164 0.11 -6.04 10.24
CA VAL A 164 0.65 -7.30 9.69
C VAL A 164 -0.48 -8.18 9.16
N GLY A 165 -0.32 -8.66 7.93
CA GLY A 165 -1.30 -9.49 7.23
C GLY A 165 -2.18 -8.72 6.22
N ASP A 166 -2.22 -7.37 6.25
CA ASP A 166 -3.00 -6.60 5.28
C ASP A 166 -2.37 -6.70 3.87
N PRO A 167 -3.18 -6.88 2.81
CA PRO A 167 -2.68 -6.95 1.45
C PRO A 167 -2.47 -5.57 0.83
N ILE A 168 -1.41 -5.48 0.03
CA ILE A 168 -1.08 -4.37 -0.86
C ILE A 168 -0.93 -4.97 -2.26
N VAL A 169 -1.76 -4.59 -3.21
CA VAL A 169 -1.69 -5.06 -4.59
C VAL A 169 -1.06 -3.99 -5.45
N ILE A 170 0.04 -4.31 -6.10
CA ILE A 170 0.74 -3.40 -7.02
C ILE A 170 0.71 -4.04 -8.40
N THR A 171 -0.03 -3.41 -9.33
CA THR A 171 -0.12 -3.88 -10.71
C THR A 171 0.92 -3.17 -11.54
N PHE A 172 1.78 -3.93 -12.20
CA PHE A 172 2.83 -3.43 -13.09
C PHE A 172 2.78 -4.20 -14.41
N ASN A 173 2.78 -3.49 -15.53
CA ASN A 173 2.62 -4.09 -16.87
C ASN A 173 1.42 -5.05 -16.97
N GLY A 174 0.32 -4.72 -16.30
CA GLY A 174 -0.90 -5.53 -16.27
C GLY A 174 -0.83 -6.76 -15.34
N VAL A 175 0.30 -6.99 -14.66
CA VAL A 175 0.48 -8.12 -13.72
C VAL A 175 0.28 -7.65 -12.29
N PRO A 176 -0.72 -8.16 -11.56
CA PRO A 176 -0.92 -7.85 -10.16
C PRO A 176 0.10 -8.61 -9.27
N ASN A 177 0.76 -7.90 -8.39
CA ASN A 177 1.70 -8.43 -7.41
C ASN A 177 1.17 -8.11 -6.02
N THR A 178 0.81 -9.14 -5.26
CA THR A 178 0.25 -8.99 -3.91
C THR A 178 1.36 -9.07 -2.87
N TYR A 179 1.56 -8.00 -2.14
CA TYR A 179 2.46 -7.92 -1.00
C TYR A 179 1.65 -7.95 0.30
N ILE A 180 2.16 -8.66 1.30
CA ILE A 180 1.54 -8.76 2.63
C ILE A 180 2.35 -7.93 3.61
N VAL A 181 1.71 -7.04 4.35
CA VAL A 181 2.34 -6.21 5.38
C VAL A 181 3.02 -7.10 6.43
N THR A 182 4.27 -6.80 6.73
CA THR A 182 5.10 -7.51 7.73
C THR A 182 5.40 -6.65 8.96
N GLY A 183 5.25 -5.33 8.86
CA GLY A 183 5.48 -4.41 9.97
C GLY A 183 5.43 -2.96 9.55
N ALA A 184 5.58 -2.09 10.53
CA ALA A 184 5.66 -0.64 10.30
C ALA A 184 6.59 0.03 11.31
N GLN A 185 7.14 1.19 10.97
CA GLN A 185 8.04 1.96 11.81
C GLN A 185 7.94 3.45 11.52
N VAL A 186 8.19 4.28 12.53
CA VAL A 186 8.41 5.72 12.36
C VAL A 186 9.91 5.99 12.29
N VAL A 187 10.35 6.69 11.26
CA VAL A 187 11.75 7.01 11.01
C VAL A 187 11.93 8.51 10.73
N THR A 188 13.16 8.99 10.77
CA THR A 188 13.49 10.35 10.32
C THR A 188 13.62 10.41 8.79
N PRO A 189 13.52 11.59 8.16
CA PRO A 189 13.77 11.72 6.71
C PRO A 189 15.18 11.32 6.27
N ASN A 190 16.13 11.27 7.20
CA ASN A 190 17.52 10.91 6.93
C ASN A 190 17.79 9.40 7.04
N ASP A 191 16.81 8.63 7.47
CA ASP A 191 16.91 7.17 7.59
C ASP A 191 16.74 6.51 6.21
N THR A 192 17.72 6.73 5.33
CA THR A 192 17.69 6.23 3.95
C THR A 192 17.84 4.72 3.83
N TRP A 193 18.17 4.01 4.91
CA TRP A 193 18.21 2.54 4.90
C TRP A 193 16.89 1.88 4.49
N VAL A 194 15.76 2.58 4.65
CA VAL A 194 14.42 2.09 4.27
C VAL A 194 14.27 1.85 2.76
N ILE A 195 15.11 2.47 1.93
CA ILE A 195 15.13 2.25 0.47
C ILE A 195 16.16 1.21 0.03
N ASN A 196 16.95 0.65 0.96
CA ASN A 196 17.94 -0.36 0.62
C ASN A 196 17.28 -1.57 -0.04
N GLN A 197 17.99 -2.13 -1.00
CA GLN A 197 17.53 -3.31 -1.70
C GLN A 197 17.84 -4.58 -0.93
N THR A 198 16.96 -5.56 -1.03
CA THR A 198 17.05 -6.85 -0.34
C THR A 198 17.14 -7.98 -1.36
N PRO A 199 17.70 -9.16 -1.02
CA PRO A 199 17.67 -10.31 -1.91
C PRO A 199 16.29 -10.99 -1.98
N GLU A 200 15.29 -10.41 -1.35
CA GLU A 200 13.92 -10.89 -1.29
C GLU A 200 13.01 -9.99 -2.14
N HIS A 201 11.77 -10.43 -2.39
CA HIS A 201 10.73 -9.61 -3.01
C HIS A 201 10.01 -8.82 -1.93
N THR A 202 10.42 -7.58 -1.67
CA THR A 202 9.84 -6.73 -0.63
C THR A 202 9.23 -5.46 -1.20
N ALA A 203 8.38 -4.82 -0.42
CA ALA A 203 7.86 -3.49 -0.71
C ALA A 203 7.92 -2.62 0.55
N THR A 204 8.20 -1.34 0.35
CA THR A 204 8.25 -0.33 1.40
C THR A 204 7.38 0.85 0.98
N LEU A 205 6.34 1.14 1.75
CA LEU A 205 5.51 2.34 1.58
C LEU A 205 5.92 3.39 2.59
N PHE A 206 5.92 4.66 2.22
CA PHE A 206 6.20 5.74 3.17
C PHE A 206 5.35 6.98 2.94
N ALA A 207 5.06 7.69 4.03
CA ALA A 207 4.37 8.98 4.04
C ALA A 207 4.88 9.87 5.17
N CYS A 208 4.60 11.16 5.10
CA CYS A 208 4.92 12.11 6.18
C CYS A 208 4.21 11.75 7.49
N HIS A 209 4.89 11.99 8.64
CA HIS A 209 4.37 11.70 9.97
C HIS A 209 4.83 12.76 11.00
N PRO A 210 3.98 13.11 12.00
CA PRO A 210 2.53 12.87 12.04
C PRO A 210 1.79 13.62 10.92
N PRO A 211 0.47 13.38 10.72
CA PRO A 211 -0.31 14.11 9.72
C PRO A 211 -0.13 15.62 9.82
N GLY A 212 0.20 16.26 8.69
CA GLY A 212 0.48 17.71 8.65
C GLY A 212 1.92 18.10 9.02
N SER A 213 2.79 17.15 9.32
CA SER A 213 4.20 17.39 9.64
C SER A 213 5.13 16.60 8.71
N THR A 214 6.26 17.19 8.35
CA THR A 214 7.31 16.53 7.58
C THR A 214 8.47 16.03 8.45
N LYS A 215 8.33 16.12 9.78
CA LYS A 215 9.39 15.82 10.74
C LYS A 215 9.84 14.35 10.71
N PHE A 216 8.90 13.45 10.49
CA PHE A 216 9.16 12.02 10.41
C PHE A 216 8.52 11.41 9.16
N ARG A 217 8.78 10.11 8.94
CA ARG A 217 8.10 9.27 7.97
C ARG A 217 7.47 8.08 8.69
N TYR A 218 6.22 7.77 8.37
CA TYR A 218 5.61 6.49 8.70
C TYR A 218 5.92 5.53 7.55
N VAL A 219 6.55 4.42 7.87
CA VAL A 219 7.02 3.43 6.90
C VAL A 219 6.33 2.11 7.16
N VAL A 220 5.84 1.48 6.12
CA VAL A 220 5.22 0.15 6.14
C VAL A 220 6.04 -0.79 5.28
N PHE A 221 6.39 -1.94 5.82
CA PHE A 221 7.13 -3.00 5.15
C PHE A 221 6.20 -4.13 4.77
N ALA A 222 6.44 -4.73 3.60
CA ALA A 222 5.66 -5.86 3.11
C ALA A 222 6.53 -6.83 2.31
N LYS A 223 6.08 -8.09 2.16
CA LYS A 223 6.71 -9.13 1.34
C LYS A 223 5.73 -9.64 0.30
N LEU A 224 6.24 -10.01 -0.87
CA LEU A 224 5.44 -10.63 -1.93
C LEU A 224 4.86 -11.97 -1.43
N ALA A 225 3.58 -12.18 -1.66
CA ALA A 225 2.92 -13.41 -1.28
C ALA A 225 3.38 -14.58 -2.17
N GLY A 226 3.61 -15.74 -1.54
CA GLY A 226 3.95 -16.97 -2.28
C GLY A 226 5.43 -17.13 -2.66
N THR A 227 6.33 -16.30 -2.10
CA THR A 227 7.78 -16.41 -2.30
C THR A 227 8.49 -16.88 -1.04
#